data_49fb88fc1fc088522045a47f224fb9b9
#
_entry.id   49fb88fc1fc088522045a47f224fb9b9
#
_cell.length_a   1.000
_cell.length_b   1.000
_cell.length_c   1.000
_cell.angle_alpha   90.00
_cell.angle_beta   90.00
_cell.angle_gamma   90.00
#
_symmetry.space_group_name_H-M   'P 1'
#
loop_
_entity.id
_entity.type
_entity.pdbx_description
1 polymer ?
#
loop_
_entity_poly.entity_id
_entity_poly.type
_entity_poly.pdbx_seq_one_letter_code
_entity_poly.pdbx_strand_id
1 'polypeptide(L)'
;FISFLALREFLSIVRLKGGDYWPIFCAFYIFLPLQYFFVLIDWQFMFFIFIPVYVFLFTPMLSVLASDDEEQFFERAAKFQWAQIACIYCLSYLPAIAGMSLKNHFESADLLIYFLAVIMFSDSLQYVFGSWLGKKKIAPKISPNKTWEGAVYGILAASFIGMAMFKL
;
A
#
# COMPACT_ATOMS: atom_id res chain seq x y z
N PHE A 1 5.43 -9.62 8.61
CA PHE A 1 4.70 -9.26 9.84
C PHE A 1 3.87 -7.99 9.65
N ILE A 2 4.47 -6.88 9.18
CA ILE A 2 3.78 -5.59 8.97
C ILE A 2 2.57 -5.75 8.04
N SER A 3 2.72 -6.42 6.89
CA SER A 3 1.62 -6.66 5.95
C SER A 3 0.48 -7.48 6.56
N PHE A 4 0.81 -8.43 7.42
CA PHE A 4 -0.20 -9.22 8.13
C PHE A 4 -1.03 -8.34 9.07
N LEU A 5 -0.37 -7.49 9.86
CA LEU A 5 -1.05 -6.57 10.76
C LEU A 5 -1.86 -5.52 9.99
N ALA A 6 -1.29 -4.95 8.94
CA ALA A 6 -1.97 -3.96 8.09
C ALA A 6 -3.23 -4.56 7.44
N LEU A 7 -3.13 -5.77 6.90
CA LEU A 7 -4.27 -6.48 6.32
C LEU A 7 -5.35 -6.78 7.35
N ARG A 8 -4.96 -7.23 8.55
CA ARG A 8 -5.88 -7.49 9.67
C ARG A 8 -6.63 -6.22 10.07
N GLU A 9 -5.90 -5.12 10.28
CA GLU A 9 -6.52 -3.84 10.65
C GLU A 9 -7.44 -3.32 9.55
N PHE A 10 -7.00 -3.38 8.30
CA PHE A 10 -7.83 -2.95 7.18
C PHE A 10 -9.15 -3.74 7.12
N LEU A 11 -9.09 -5.06 7.22
CA LEU A 11 -10.27 -5.93 7.17
C LEU A 11 -11.15 -5.78 8.43
N SER A 12 -10.61 -5.36 9.57
CA SER A 12 -11.40 -5.07 10.78
C SER A 12 -12.26 -3.81 10.62
N ILE A 13 -11.78 -2.80 9.88
CA ILE A 13 -12.50 -1.56 9.59
C ILE A 13 -13.59 -1.79 8.54
N VAL A 14 -13.31 -2.65 7.59
CA VAL A 14 -14.26 -3.04 6.54
C VAL A 14 -15.27 -4.01 7.12
N ARG A 15 -16.55 -3.61 7.20
CA ARG A 15 -17.63 -4.51 7.65
C ARG A 15 -17.78 -5.67 6.69
N LEU A 16 -17.27 -6.82 7.09
CA LEU A 16 -17.36 -8.08 6.36
C LEU A 16 -18.63 -8.83 6.75
N LYS A 17 -19.23 -9.52 5.79
CA LYS A 17 -20.41 -10.40 6.04
C LYS A 17 -19.96 -11.85 6.25
N GLY A 18 -20.86 -12.67 6.77
CA GLY A 18 -20.60 -14.06 7.13
C GLY A 18 -20.16 -14.99 5.98
N GLY A 19 -20.19 -14.56 4.71
CA GLY A 19 -19.74 -15.34 3.54
C GLY A 19 -18.30 -15.08 3.10
N ASP A 20 -17.58 -14.16 3.74
CA ASP A 20 -16.26 -13.70 3.28
C ASP A 20 -15.08 -14.52 3.82
N TYR A 21 -15.31 -15.69 4.41
CA TYR A 21 -14.25 -16.52 5.04
C TYR A 21 -13.19 -16.98 4.05
N TRP A 22 -13.58 -17.44 2.86
CA TRP A 22 -12.64 -17.96 1.88
C TRP A 22 -11.71 -16.89 1.31
N PRO A 23 -12.20 -15.71 0.86
CA PRO A 23 -11.32 -14.61 0.47
C PRO A 23 -10.36 -14.18 1.58
N ILE A 24 -10.82 -14.11 2.83
CA ILE A 24 -9.98 -13.76 3.98
C ILE A 24 -8.90 -14.81 4.20
N PHE A 25 -9.30 -16.10 4.24
CA PHE A 25 -8.36 -17.19 4.42
C PHE A 25 -7.28 -17.20 3.34
N CYS A 26 -7.68 -17.10 2.07
CA CYS A 26 -6.74 -17.06 0.96
C CYS A 26 -5.80 -15.83 1.04
N ALA A 27 -6.30 -14.66 1.43
CA ALA A 27 -5.49 -13.46 1.56
C ALA A 27 -4.37 -13.62 2.60
N PHE A 28 -4.67 -14.18 3.77
CA PHE A 28 -3.70 -14.34 4.86
C PHE A 28 -2.76 -15.54 4.68
N TYR A 29 -3.28 -16.68 4.23
CA TYR A 29 -2.55 -17.94 4.27
C TYR A 29 -2.00 -18.39 2.91
N ILE A 30 -2.47 -17.79 1.81
CA ILE A 30 -2.00 -18.13 0.47
C ILE A 30 -1.34 -16.91 -0.19
N PHE A 31 -2.07 -15.81 -0.38
CA PHE A 31 -1.59 -14.70 -1.19
C PHE A 31 -0.44 -13.93 -0.52
N LEU A 32 -0.58 -13.66 0.78
CA LEU A 32 0.46 -12.95 1.53
C LEU A 32 1.77 -13.78 1.59
N PRO A 33 1.78 -15.06 2.02
CA PRO A 33 3.02 -15.84 2.03
C PRO A 33 3.64 -16.03 0.64
N LEU A 34 2.84 -16.27 -0.40
CA LEU A 34 3.34 -16.44 -1.77
C LEU A 34 3.99 -15.16 -2.30
N GLN A 35 3.41 -13.99 -2.06
CA GLN A 35 4.00 -12.72 -2.47
C GLN A 35 5.40 -12.53 -1.86
N TYR A 36 5.56 -12.80 -0.56
CA TYR A 36 6.86 -12.70 0.11
C TYR A 36 7.82 -13.84 -0.29
N PHE A 37 7.30 -15.00 -0.61
CA PHE A 37 8.11 -16.09 -1.16
C PHE A 37 8.73 -15.72 -2.50
N PHE A 38 8.01 -15.03 -3.40
CA PHE A 38 8.58 -14.53 -4.66
C PHE A 38 9.68 -13.49 -4.44
N VAL A 39 9.57 -12.67 -3.40
CA VAL A 39 10.66 -11.77 -2.99
C VAL A 39 11.89 -12.56 -2.54
N LEU A 40 11.70 -13.60 -1.72
CA LEU A 40 12.80 -14.42 -1.17
C LEU A 40 13.60 -15.17 -2.26
N ILE A 41 12.91 -15.68 -3.29
CA ILE A 41 13.55 -16.41 -4.40
C ILE A 41 13.98 -15.50 -5.55
N ASP A 42 13.83 -14.18 -5.39
CA ASP A 42 14.14 -13.14 -6.41
C ASP A 42 13.43 -13.39 -7.77
N TRP A 43 12.22 -13.97 -7.73
CA TRP A 43 11.44 -14.18 -8.94
C TRP A 43 10.64 -12.93 -9.29
N GLN A 44 11.33 -11.94 -9.82
CA GLN A 44 10.82 -10.59 -10.08
C GLN A 44 9.56 -10.60 -10.96
N PHE A 45 9.52 -11.43 -12.01
CA PHE A 45 8.36 -11.51 -12.90
C PHE A 45 7.08 -11.88 -12.12
N MET A 46 7.11 -12.95 -11.31
CA MET A 46 5.97 -13.34 -10.49
C MET A 46 5.66 -12.33 -9.40
N PHE A 47 6.67 -11.74 -8.79
CA PHE A 47 6.49 -10.68 -7.81
C PHE A 47 5.65 -9.51 -8.34
N PHE A 48 5.91 -9.06 -9.58
CA PHE A 48 5.20 -7.93 -10.16
C PHE A 48 3.77 -8.25 -10.59
N ILE A 49 3.49 -9.46 -11.09
CA ILE A 49 2.18 -9.79 -11.68
C ILE A 49 1.27 -10.57 -10.74
N PHE A 50 1.79 -11.20 -9.70
CA PHE A 50 1.01 -12.11 -8.86
C PHE A 50 -0.21 -11.43 -8.23
N ILE A 51 -0.02 -10.37 -7.46
CA ILE A 51 -1.15 -9.66 -6.83
C ILE A 51 -1.98 -8.90 -7.86
N PRO A 52 -1.41 -8.01 -8.72
CA PRO A 52 -2.23 -7.17 -9.58
C PRO A 52 -2.92 -7.91 -10.72
N VAL A 53 -2.49 -9.12 -11.06
CA VAL A 53 -3.13 -9.91 -12.13
C VAL A 53 -3.82 -11.14 -11.56
N TYR A 54 -3.07 -12.08 -10.99
CA TYR A 54 -3.66 -13.36 -10.57
C TYR A 54 -4.60 -13.19 -9.38
N VAL A 55 -4.15 -12.58 -8.31
CA VAL A 55 -4.98 -12.40 -7.10
C VAL A 55 -6.15 -11.47 -7.40
N PHE A 56 -5.93 -10.43 -8.21
CA PHE A 56 -6.98 -9.51 -8.64
C PHE A 56 -8.13 -10.23 -9.38
N LEU A 57 -7.81 -11.22 -10.23
CA LEU A 57 -8.80 -12.03 -10.94
C LEU A 57 -9.43 -13.11 -10.03
N PHE A 58 -8.64 -13.77 -9.19
CA PHE A 58 -9.13 -14.86 -8.35
C PHE A 58 -9.99 -14.39 -7.18
N THR A 59 -9.73 -13.20 -6.61
CA THR A 59 -10.48 -12.69 -5.45
C THR A 59 -11.98 -12.54 -5.72
N PRO A 60 -12.45 -11.94 -6.83
CA PRO A 60 -13.87 -11.91 -7.15
C PRO A 60 -14.48 -13.31 -7.32
N MET A 61 -13.76 -14.23 -7.97
CA MET A 61 -14.24 -15.61 -8.13
C MET A 61 -14.46 -16.30 -6.78
N LEU A 62 -13.50 -16.14 -5.84
CA LEU A 62 -13.65 -16.67 -4.48
C LEU A 62 -14.82 -16.03 -3.73
N SER A 63 -15.05 -14.73 -3.94
CA SER A 63 -16.18 -14.03 -3.31
C SER A 63 -17.54 -14.51 -3.82
N VAL A 64 -17.63 -14.84 -5.12
CA VAL A 64 -18.87 -15.45 -5.71
C VAL A 64 -19.12 -16.84 -5.14
N LEU A 65 -18.08 -17.67 -5.10
CA LEU A 65 -18.21 -19.04 -4.61
C LEU A 65 -18.51 -19.13 -3.10
N ALA A 66 -18.18 -18.07 -2.36
CA ALA A 66 -18.33 -18.04 -0.90
C ALA A 66 -19.68 -17.52 -0.43
N SER A 67 -20.47 -16.83 -1.25
CA SER A 67 -21.73 -16.21 -0.83
C SER A 67 -22.75 -16.12 -1.96
N ASP A 68 -24.01 -16.43 -1.62
CA ASP A 68 -25.16 -16.32 -2.51
C ASP A 68 -25.71 -14.88 -2.62
N ASP A 69 -25.06 -13.88 -1.99
CA ASP A 69 -25.52 -12.49 -1.97
C ASP A 69 -24.96 -11.73 -3.17
N GLU A 70 -25.74 -11.65 -4.25
CA GLU A 70 -25.35 -11.00 -5.51
C GLU A 70 -25.33 -9.47 -5.42
N GLU A 71 -26.17 -8.87 -4.58
CA GLU A 71 -26.37 -7.40 -4.57
C GLU A 71 -25.13 -6.60 -4.15
N GLN A 72 -24.26 -7.15 -3.30
CA GLN A 72 -23.06 -6.44 -2.79
C GLN A 72 -21.73 -7.05 -3.25
N PHE A 73 -21.78 -7.94 -4.24
CA PHE A 73 -20.60 -8.65 -4.75
C PHE A 73 -19.47 -7.68 -5.16
N PHE A 74 -19.78 -6.69 -6.00
CA PHE A 74 -18.78 -5.75 -6.50
C PHE A 74 -18.14 -4.92 -5.36
N GLU A 75 -18.94 -4.49 -4.40
CA GLU A 75 -18.43 -3.73 -3.26
C GLU A 75 -17.47 -4.57 -2.40
N ARG A 76 -17.80 -5.83 -2.16
CA ARG A 76 -16.95 -6.77 -1.41
C ARG A 76 -15.66 -7.07 -2.15
N ALA A 77 -15.77 -7.43 -3.44
CA ALA A 77 -14.61 -7.71 -4.28
C ALA A 77 -13.65 -6.50 -4.33
N ALA A 78 -14.18 -5.29 -4.52
CA ALA A 78 -13.38 -4.07 -4.51
C ALA A 78 -12.67 -3.83 -3.18
N LYS A 79 -13.32 -4.08 -2.04
CA LYS A 79 -12.71 -3.95 -0.71
C LYS A 79 -11.55 -4.92 -0.52
N PHE A 80 -11.73 -6.20 -0.91
CA PHE A 80 -10.66 -7.19 -0.85
C PHE A 80 -9.51 -6.88 -1.79
N GLN A 81 -9.79 -6.50 -3.03
CA GLN A 81 -8.76 -6.11 -4.00
C GLN A 81 -7.94 -4.93 -3.49
N TRP A 82 -8.60 -3.90 -2.96
CA TRP A 82 -7.93 -2.76 -2.39
C TRP A 82 -7.06 -3.12 -1.18
N ALA A 83 -7.57 -3.97 -0.28
CA ALA A 83 -6.82 -4.48 0.86
C ALA A 83 -5.55 -5.23 0.42
N GLN A 84 -5.65 -6.10 -0.56
CA GLN A 84 -4.53 -6.90 -1.06
C GLN A 84 -3.47 -6.04 -1.75
N ILE A 85 -3.88 -5.08 -2.57
CA ILE A 85 -2.95 -4.14 -3.20
C ILE A 85 -2.26 -3.27 -2.16
N ALA A 86 -3.00 -2.63 -1.26
CA ALA A 86 -2.42 -1.71 -0.28
C ALA A 86 -1.59 -2.42 0.79
N CYS A 87 -2.12 -3.51 1.39
CA CYS A 87 -1.52 -4.14 2.57
C CYS A 87 -0.55 -5.29 2.23
N ILE A 88 -0.64 -5.91 1.05
CA ILE A 88 0.28 -6.98 0.66
C ILE A 88 1.25 -6.48 -0.41
N TYR A 89 0.73 -6.06 -1.58
CA TYR A 89 1.56 -5.71 -2.72
C TYR A 89 2.46 -4.52 -2.44
N CYS A 90 1.89 -3.37 -2.06
CA CYS A 90 2.69 -2.16 -1.80
C CYS A 90 3.71 -2.37 -0.67
N LEU A 91 3.34 -3.04 0.43
CA LEU A 91 4.26 -3.28 1.53
C LEU A 91 5.34 -4.32 1.21
N SER A 92 5.10 -5.23 0.25
CA SER A 92 6.11 -6.21 -0.18
C SER A 92 7.29 -5.59 -0.94
N TYR A 93 7.16 -4.35 -1.43
CA TYR A 93 8.28 -3.62 -2.01
C TYR A 93 9.34 -3.22 -0.98
N LEU A 94 9.00 -3.07 0.29
CA LEU A 94 9.99 -2.73 1.33
C LEU A 94 11.11 -3.77 1.41
N PRO A 95 10.82 -5.08 1.62
CA PRO A 95 11.86 -6.09 1.61
C PRO A 95 12.45 -6.33 0.20
N ALA A 96 11.68 -6.11 -0.88
CA ALA A 96 12.20 -6.24 -2.23
C ALA A 96 13.31 -5.19 -2.50
N ILE A 97 13.09 -3.93 -2.10
CA ILE A 97 14.10 -2.86 -2.21
C ILE A 97 15.29 -3.15 -1.31
N ALA A 98 15.06 -3.59 -0.06
CA ALA A 98 16.13 -3.93 0.86
C ALA A 98 17.02 -5.09 0.39
N GLY A 99 16.47 -6.02 -0.40
CA GLY A 99 17.20 -7.16 -0.98
C GLY A 99 17.90 -6.86 -2.31
N MET A 100 17.70 -5.68 -2.90
CA MET A 100 18.32 -5.33 -4.19
C MET A 100 19.84 -5.17 -4.05
N SER A 101 20.61 -5.89 -4.86
CA SER A 101 22.07 -5.70 -4.98
C SER A 101 22.34 -4.52 -5.91
N LEU A 102 22.62 -3.36 -5.34
CA LEU A 102 23.00 -2.17 -6.10
C LEU A 102 24.49 -2.19 -6.41
N LYS A 103 24.85 -2.03 -7.70
CA LYS A 103 26.24 -2.03 -8.17
C LYS A 103 27.03 -0.77 -7.80
N ASN A 104 26.40 0.25 -7.26
CA ASN A 104 27.01 1.55 -6.94
C ASN A 104 26.89 1.82 -5.45
N HIS A 105 27.89 2.46 -4.87
CA HIS A 105 28.15 3.01 -3.52
C HIS A 105 27.00 3.13 -2.47
N PHE A 106 25.76 2.93 -2.85
CA PHE A 106 24.61 2.88 -1.95
C PHE A 106 24.31 1.43 -1.58
N GLU A 107 24.30 1.12 -0.31
CA GLU A 107 23.69 -0.11 0.16
C GLU A 107 22.18 -0.02 -0.04
N SER A 108 21.53 -1.14 -0.32
CA SER A 108 20.07 -1.18 -0.51
C SER A 108 19.29 -0.71 0.72
N ALA A 109 19.89 -0.82 1.91
CA ALA A 109 19.37 -0.28 3.15
C ALA A 109 19.31 1.26 3.15
N ASP A 110 20.34 1.93 2.63
CA ASP A 110 20.38 3.40 2.53
C ASP A 110 19.30 3.93 1.60
N LEU A 111 19.09 3.24 0.47
CA LEU A 111 18.01 3.57 -0.45
C LEU A 111 16.63 3.43 0.20
N LEU A 112 16.41 2.39 0.99
CA LEU A 112 15.17 2.18 1.72
C LEU A 112 14.96 3.28 2.77
N ILE A 113 15.99 3.59 3.56
CA ILE A 113 15.94 4.65 4.57
C ILE A 113 15.68 6.00 3.91
N TYR A 114 16.37 6.32 2.81
CA TYR A 114 16.14 7.52 2.03
C TYR A 114 14.69 7.62 1.55
N PHE A 115 14.15 6.55 0.97
CA PHE A 115 12.78 6.52 0.47
C PHE A 115 11.75 6.74 1.58
N LEU A 116 11.91 6.04 2.72
CA LEU A 116 11.03 6.21 3.88
C LEU A 116 11.14 7.63 4.46
N ALA A 117 12.34 8.19 4.55
CA ALA A 117 12.54 9.55 5.03
C ALA A 117 11.82 10.58 4.15
N VAL A 118 11.97 10.49 2.82
CA VAL A 118 11.27 11.40 1.89
C VAL A 118 9.75 11.31 2.02
N ILE A 119 9.19 10.10 2.19
CA ILE A 119 7.75 9.91 2.40
C ILE A 119 7.31 10.57 3.72
N MET A 120 8.03 10.33 4.82
CA MET A 120 7.69 10.91 6.12
C MET A 120 7.80 12.44 6.11
N PHE A 121 8.84 13.00 5.48
CA PHE A 121 8.96 14.45 5.30
C PHE A 121 7.82 15.00 4.45
N SER A 122 7.46 14.32 3.37
CA SER A 122 6.34 14.73 2.53
C SER A 122 5.04 14.85 3.30
N ASP A 123 4.70 13.84 4.10
CA ASP A 123 3.47 13.84 4.90
C ASP A 123 3.48 14.92 5.99
N SER A 124 4.61 15.06 6.70
CA SER A 124 4.78 16.07 7.73
C SER A 124 4.70 17.51 7.16
N LEU A 125 5.34 17.76 6.02
CA LEU A 125 5.32 19.06 5.36
C LEU A 125 3.94 19.39 4.79
N GLN A 126 3.23 18.41 4.24
CA GLN A 126 1.85 18.60 3.80
C GLN A 126 0.94 19.02 4.96
N TYR A 127 1.14 18.45 6.14
CA TYR A 127 0.40 18.85 7.34
C TYR A 127 0.75 20.27 7.78
N VAL A 128 2.05 20.62 7.85
CA VAL A 128 2.52 21.94 8.27
C VAL A 128 2.02 23.02 7.30
N PHE A 129 2.26 22.86 6.01
CA PHE A 129 1.79 23.84 5.00
C PHE A 129 0.26 23.87 4.91
N GLY A 130 -0.41 22.74 5.12
CA GLY A 130 -1.87 22.65 5.17
C GLY A 130 -2.48 23.44 6.33
N SER A 131 -1.81 23.44 7.49
CA SER A 131 -2.25 24.21 8.65
C SER A 131 -1.96 25.71 8.53
N TRP A 132 -0.87 26.10 7.85
CA TRP A 132 -0.48 27.50 7.71
C TRP A 132 -1.13 28.20 6.52
N LEU A 133 -1.16 27.55 5.36
CA LEU A 133 -1.55 28.15 4.09
C LEU A 133 -2.86 27.60 3.53
N GLY A 134 -3.40 26.54 4.15
CA GLY A 134 -4.54 25.80 3.63
C GLY A 134 -5.83 26.61 3.63
N LYS A 135 -6.42 26.82 2.45
CA LYS A 135 -7.71 27.46 2.28
C LYS A 135 -8.77 26.51 1.72
N LYS A 136 -8.40 25.70 0.73
CA LYS A 136 -9.32 24.77 0.05
C LYS A 136 -9.10 23.35 0.52
N LYS A 137 -10.11 22.71 1.13
CA LYS A 137 -10.06 21.33 1.57
C LYS A 137 -10.17 20.37 0.38
N ILE A 138 -9.37 19.29 0.37
CA ILE A 138 -9.40 18.26 -0.69
C ILE A 138 -10.65 17.40 -0.55
N ALA A 139 -10.88 16.85 0.64
CA ALA A 139 -11.99 15.94 0.92
C ALA A 139 -12.58 16.20 2.32
N PRO A 140 -13.45 17.22 2.47
CA PRO A 140 -13.94 17.64 3.80
C PRO A 140 -14.61 16.53 4.61
N LYS A 141 -15.28 15.58 3.93
CA LYS A 141 -16.01 14.46 4.55
C LYS A 141 -15.10 13.30 4.98
N ILE A 142 -13.94 13.12 4.35
CA ILE A 142 -13.04 11.99 4.59
C ILE A 142 -11.86 12.43 5.44
N SER A 143 -11.24 13.56 5.08
CA SER A 143 -10.09 14.12 5.77
C SER A 143 -10.23 15.64 5.89
N PRO A 144 -10.75 16.14 7.02
CA PRO A 144 -11.05 17.56 7.20
C PRO A 144 -9.79 18.45 7.26
N ASN A 145 -8.62 17.86 7.49
CA ASN A 145 -7.36 18.58 7.66
C ASN A 145 -6.52 18.68 6.38
N LYS A 146 -6.85 17.90 5.33
CA LYS A 146 -6.08 17.94 4.07
C LYS A 146 -6.55 19.07 3.16
N THR A 147 -5.58 19.90 2.71
CA THR A 147 -5.82 21.05 1.84
C THR A 147 -4.99 20.94 0.55
N TRP A 148 -5.49 21.53 -0.53
CA TRP A 148 -4.77 21.56 -1.82
C TRP A 148 -3.44 22.31 -1.73
N GLU A 149 -3.43 23.44 -1.03
CA GLU A 149 -2.24 24.23 -0.81
C GLU A 149 -1.18 23.45 -0.02
N GLY A 150 -1.63 22.75 1.05
CA GLY A 150 -0.75 21.87 1.83
C GLY A 150 -0.14 20.75 0.99
N ALA A 151 -0.94 20.10 0.12
CA ALA A 151 -0.46 19.05 -0.75
C ALA A 151 0.60 19.57 -1.75
N VAL A 152 0.33 20.67 -2.45
CA VAL A 152 1.25 21.23 -3.46
C VAL A 152 2.55 21.69 -2.81
N TYR A 153 2.48 22.55 -1.79
CA TYR A 153 3.69 23.08 -1.13
C TYR A 153 4.46 22.00 -0.37
N GLY A 154 3.75 21.05 0.25
CA GLY A 154 4.38 19.91 0.94
C GLY A 154 5.17 19.01 -0.02
N ILE A 155 4.58 18.66 -1.17
CA ILE A 155 5.27 17.86 -2.19
C ILE A 155 6.49 18.61 -2.75
N LEU A 156 6.36 19.88 -3.08
CA LEU A 156 7.48 20.68 -3.58
C LEU A 156 8.61 20.75 -2.56
N ALA A 157 8.31 21.06 -1.31
CA ALA A 157 9.31 21.13 -0.24
C ALA A 157 9.99 19.77 0.01
N ALA A 158 9.21 18.68 0.04
CA ALA A 158 9.76 17.33 0.18
C ALA A 158 10.67 16.95 -1.00
N SER A 159 10.32 17.36 -2.22
CA SER A 159 11.16 17.12 -3.41
C SER A 159 12.50 17.85 -3.31
N PHE A 160 12.52 19.09 -2.81
CA PHE A 160 13.78 19.83 -2.57
C PHE A 160 14.63 19.17 -1.49
N ILE A 161 14.03 18.72 -0.38
CA ILE A 161 14.73 17.99 0.69
C ILE A 161 15.28 16.68 0.14
N GLY A 162 14.49 15.93 -0.62
CA GLY A 162 14.93 14.68 -1.24
C GLY A 162 16.12 14.90 -2.18
N MET A 163 16.10 15.93 -3.02
CA MET A 163 17.25 16.29 -3.87
C MET A 163 18.50 16.66 -3.05
N ALA A 164 18.33 17.36 -1.95
CA ALA A 164 19.44 17.72 -1.08
C ALA A 164 20.04 16.47 -0.38
N MET A 165 19.19 15.56 0.10
CA MET A 165 19.61 14.32 0.74
C MET A 165 20.29 13.34 -0.24
N PHE A 166 19.93 13.36 -1.51
CA PHE A 166 20.55 12.49 -2.52
C PHE A 166 22.00 12.86 -2.84
N LYS A 167 22.42 14.09 -2.55
CA LYS A 167 23.80 14.55 -2.76
C LYS A 167 24.71 14.31 -1.56
N LEU A 168 24.14 13.93 -0.43
CA LEU A 168 24.88 13.58 0.80
C LEU A 168 25.21 12.10 0.83
#